data_361ca1283e80f2e450fd0a8ff0110a18
#
_entry.id   361ca1283e80f2e450fd0a8ff0110a18
#
_cell.length_a   1.000
_cell.length_b   1.000
_cell.length_c   1.000
_cell.angle_alpha   90.00
_cell.angle_beta   90.00
_cell.angle_gamma   90.00
#
_symmetry.space_group_name_H-M   'P 1'
#
loop_
_entity.id
_entity.type
_entity.pdbx_description
1 polymer ?
#
loop_
_entity_poly.entity_id
_entity_poly.type
_entity_poly.pdbx_seq_one_letter_code
_entity_poly.pdbx_strand_id
1 'polypeptide(L)'
;MKQYHDLLNRIVTQGVTKSDRTGTGTKSVFGHQMRFDLSEGFPLLTTKKVFLKGIIHELLWFLKGDTNIKYLVENGVHIWDNDAYRHYNNLCITHSVLPVDMDTFLAAAAKGVISPIEGYTFGDLNRVYGCQWRSWATPDGGAIDQIEQVVNTIKNNPDSRRMIVSAWNVADIEGMALPPCHVLFQFYVANGKLSCMLYQRSADTFLGVPFNIASYALLTMMIAQVCGLEPGEFIHTLGDTHLYLNHLEQAAEQLSRIPRKLPTMRLNPEVKSIFDFKYEDFTLEGYDPYPTIKAPMSF
;
A
#
# COMPACT_ATOMS: atom_id res chain seq x y z
N MET A 1 -17.16 5.77 6.10
CA MET A 1 -15.87 5.55 6.83
C MET A 1 -16.02 5.32 8.34
N LYS A 2 -17.21 4.92 8.77
CA LYS A 2 -17.47 4.54 10.18
C LYS A 2 -16.56 3.38 10.61
N GLN A 3 -16.33 2.40 9.74
CA GLN A 3 -15.50 1.22 10.00
C GLN A 3 -14.09 1.58 10.49
N TYR A 4 -13.47 2.59 9.87
CA TYR A 4 -12.15 3.07 10.30
C TYR A 4 -12.21 3.78 11.66
N HIS A 5 -13.26 4.59 11.92
CA HIS A 5 -13.46 5.22 13.22
C HIS A 5 -13.69 4.19 14.33
N ASP A 6 -14.47 3.15 14.05
CA ASP A 6 -14.71 2.06 15.00
C ASP A 6 -13.40 1.33 15.33
N LEU A 7 -12.53 1.08 14.33
CA LEU A 7 -11.20 0.52 14.55
C LEU A 7 -10.34 1.43 15.44
N LEU A 8 -10.23 2.71 15.07
CA LEU A 8 -9.42 3.67 15.82
C LEU A 8 -9.89 3.78 17.28
N ASN A 9 -11.21 3.88 17.50
CA ASN A 9 -11.80 3.88 18.82
C ASN A 9 -11.53 2.58 19.60
N ARG A 10 -11.62 1.41 18.93
CA ARG A 10 -11.30 0.11 19.53
C ARG A 10 -9.86 0.06 20.03
N ILE A 11 -8.89 0.57 19.25
CA ILE A 11 -7.48 0.58 19.66
C ILE A 11 -7.29 1.52 20.87
N VAL A 12 -7.87 2.72 20.83
CA VAL A 12 -7.76 3.71 21.92
C VAL A 12 -8.35 3.17 23.21
N THR A 13 -9.48 2.47 23.15
CA THR A 13 -10.21 2.02 24.36
C THR A 13 -9.81 0.64 24.86
N GLN A 14 -9.46 -0.29 23.96
CA GLN A 14 -9.23 -1.71 24.26
C GLN A 14 -7.81 -2.20 23.94
N GLY A 15 -6.99 -1.38 23.26
CA GLY A 15 -5.65 -1.77 22.84
C GLY A 15 -4.71 -1.98 24.01
N VAL A 16 -3.81 -2.95 23.88
CA VAL A 16 -2.75 -3.23 24.84
C VAL A 16 -1.52 -2.39 24.49
N THR A 17 -0.90 -1.77 25.49
CA THR A 17 0.36 -1.03 25.30
C THR A 17 1.53 -2.00 25.18
N LYS A 18 2.34 -1.84 24.15
CA LYS A 18 3.52 -2.67 23.84
C LYS A 18 4.71 -1.79 23.47
N SER A 19 5.92 -2.27 23.75
CA SER A 19 7.12 -1.78 23.09
C SER A 19 7.11 -2.19 21.61
N ASP A 20 7.84 -1.45 20.78
CA ASP A 20 8.04 -1.76 19.36
C ASP A 20 9.48 -1.51 18.94
N ARG A 21 9.82 -1.91 17.71
CA ARG A 21 11.17 -1.76 17.14
C ARG A 21 11.68 -0.32 17.09
N THR A 22 10.77 0.66 16.94
CA THR A 22 11.14 2.07 16.84
C THR A 22 11.41 2.74 18.19
N GLY A 23 11.08 2.07 19.31
CA GLY A 23 11.18 2.63 20.65
C GLY A 23 10.10 3.65 21.02
N THR A 24 9.17 3.97 20.08
CA THR A 24 8.05 4.89 20.32
C THR A 24 7.01 4.28 21.26
N GLY A 25 6.82 2.97 21.18
CA GLY A 25 5.72 2.24 21.81
C GLY A 25 4.42 2.36 21.04
N THR A 26 3.57 1.35 21.19
CA THR A 26 2.29 1.27 20.51
C THR A 26 1.18 0.86 21.44
N LYS A 27 -0.05 1.23 21.08
CA LYS A 27 -1.29 0.65 21.60
C LYS A 27 -1.92 -0.19 20.51
N SER A 28 -2.16 -1.49 20.72
CA SER A 28 -2.53 -2.40 19.64
C SER A 28 -3.64 -3.39 20.03
N VAL A 29 -4.37 -3.83 19.00
CA VAL A 29 -5.27 -4.99 19.04
C VAL A 29 -4.79 -6.00 18.01
N PHE A 30 -4.99 -7.29 18.28
CA PHE A 30 -4.65 -8.36 17.33
C PHE A 30 -5.92 -8.90 16.68
N GLY A 31 -5.96 -8.82 15.37
CA GLY A 31 -7.11 -9.25 14.58
C GLY A 31 -8.26 -8.24 14.53
N HIS A 32 -8.46 -7.65 13.34
CA HIS A 32 -9.63 -6.81 13.03
C HIS A 32 -9.97 -6.91 11.55
N GLN A 33 -11.25 -6.78 11.22
CA GLN A 33 -11.70 -6.75 9.83
C GLN A 33 -12.66 -5.58 9.60
N MET A 34 -12.42 -4.86 8.51
CA MET A 34 -13.31 -3.81 8.00
C MET A 34 -13.85 -4.21 6.64
N ARG A 35 -15.07 -3.76 6.31
CA ARG A 35 -15.71 -3.95 5.00
C ARG A 35 -16.15 -2.62 4.44
N PHE A 36 -15.88 -2.41 3.16
CA PHE A 36 -16.22 -1.20 2.42
C PHE A 36 -16.97 -1.61 1.16
N ASP A 37 -18.25 -1.29 1.07
CA ASP A 37 -19.04 -1.44 -0.16
C ASP A 37 -18.64 -0.32 -1.13
N LEU A 38 -18.00 -0.69 -2.25
CA LEU A 38 -17.51 0.27 -3.22
C LEU A 38 -18.63 0.94 -4.02
N SER A 39 -19.85 0.43 -3.95
CA SER A 39 -21.02 1.08 -4.54
C SER A 39 -21.48 2.33 -3.75
N GLU A 40 -21.11 2.43 -2.46
CA GLU A 40 -21.42 3.60 -1.62
C GLU A 40 -20.49 4.78 -1.88
N GLY A 41 -19.41 4.58 -2.62
CA GLY A 41 -18.39 5.56 -2.96
C GLY A 41 -16.97 5.07 -2.68
N PHE A 42 -16.00 5.88 -3.06
CA PHE A 42 -14.58 5.54 -2.88
C PHE A 42 -14.17 5.75 -1.41
N PRO A 43 -13.65 4.71 -0.71
CA PRO A 43 -13.37 4.78 0.72
C PRO A 43 -12.10 5.57 1.06
N LEU A 44 -12.07 6.85 0.70
CA LEU A 44 -11.05 7.81 1.06
C LEU A 44 -11.50 8.58 2.30
N LEU A 45 -10.67 8.61 3.34
CA LEU A 45 -11.01 9.28 4.60
C LEU A 45 -11.39 10.74 4.40
N THR A 46 -12.50 11.15 5.04
CA THR A 46 -12.95 12.55 5.07
C THR A 46 -12.66 13.25 6.39
N THR A 47 -12.37 12.50 7.46
CA THR A 47 -12.04 13.04 8.79
C THR A 47 -10.63 13.61 8.91
N LYS A 48 -9.78 13.33 7.94
CA LYS A 48 -8.55 14.07 7.62
C LYS A 48 -8.25 13.94 6.13
N LYS A 49 -7.61 14.96 5.56
CA LYS A 49 -7.17 14.90 4.15
C LYS A 49 -6.08 13.85 3.99
N VAL A 50 -6.24 12.98 2.98
CA VAL A 50 -5.28 11.94 2.60
C VAL A 50 -4.58 12.33 1.30
N PHE A 51 -3.30 11.98 1.17
CA PHE A 51 -2.47 12.31 0.00
C PHE A 51 -2.72 11.30 -1.13
N LEU A 52 -3.85 11.46 -1.85
CA LEU A 52 -4.28 10.53 -2.92
C LEU A 52 -3.25 10.40 -4.04
N LYS A 53 -2.55 11.49 -4.41
CA LYS A 53 -1.51 11.45 -5.44
C LYS A 53 -0.45 10.38 -5.12
N GLY A 54 0.01 10.34 -3.86
CA GLY A 54 0.96 9.32 -3.40
C GLY A 54 0.41 7.90 -3.53
N ILE A 55 -0.86 7.68 -3.17
CA ILE A 55 -1.52 6.37 -3.27
C ILE A 55 -1.58 5.88 -4.72
N ILE A 56 -1.99 6.74 -5.66
CA ILE A 56 -2.09 6.37 -7.07
C ILE A 56 -0.71 6.04 -7.65
N HIS A 57 0.30 6.89 -7.42
CA HIS A 57 1.65 6.63 -7.93
C HIS A 57 2.27 5.38 -7.33
N GLU A 58 2.10 5.13 -6.03
CA GLU A 58 2.59 3.90 -5.39
C GLU A 58 1.94 2.65 -5.99
N LEU A 59 0.62 2.65 -6.18
CA LEU A 59 -0.09 1.52 -6.79
C LEU A 59 0.37 1.27 -8.23
N LEU A 60 0.52 2.32 -9.04
CA LEU A 60 1.04 2.22 -10.40
C LEU A 60 2.48 1.69 -10.42
N TRP A 61 3.30 2.10 -9.46
CA TRP A 61 4.67 1.63 -9.30
C TRP A 61 4.71 0.13 -8.95
N PHE A 62 3.86 -0.35 -8.03
CA PHE A 62 3.70 -1.77 -7.76
C PHE A 62 3.27 -2.56 -9.01
N LEU A 63 2.28 -2.04 -9.76
CA LEU A 63 1.77 -2.70 -10.97
C LEU A 63 2.79 -2.72 -12.12
N LYS A 64 3.78 -1.84 -12.11
CA LYS A 64 4.93 -1.91 -13.04
C LYS A 64 5.95 -2.98 -12.66
N GLY A 65 5.87 -3.56 -11.47
CA GLY A 65 6.87 -4.48 -10.96
C GLY A 65 8.18 -3.80 -10.56
N ASP A 66 8.18 -2.48 -10.47
CA ASP A 66 9.35 -1.69 -10.14
C ASP A 66 9.66 -1.76 -8.65
N THR A 67 10.94 -1.71 -8.30
CA THR A 67 11.47 -1.74 -6.93
C THR A 67 12.29 -0.50 -6.59
N ASN A 68 12.59 0.34 -7.59
CA ASN A 68 13.37 1.55 -7.39
C ASN A 68 12.47 2.77 -7.17
N ILE A 69 12.77 3.56 -6.15
CA ILE A 69 11.97 4.76 -5.80
C ILE A 69 12.09 5.91 -6.81
N LYS A 70 12.94 5.80 -7.83
CA LYS A 70 13.15 6.82 -8.85
C LYS A 70 11.82 7.39 -9.39
N TYR A 71 10.93 6.51 -9.85
CA TYR A 71 9.61 6.92 -10.37
C TYR A 71 8.80 7.71 -9.33
N LEU A 72 8.83 7.31 -8.07
CA LEU A 72 8.11 7.98 -6.98
C LEU A 72 8.69 9.38 -6.73
N VAL A 73 10.02 9.50 -6.61
CA VAL A 73 10.72 10.78 -6.39
C VAL A 73 10.49 11.75 -7.54
N GLU A 74 10.59 11.30 -8.81
CA GLU A 74 10.30 12.09 -10.01
C GLU A 74 8.86 12.64 -10.03
N ASN A 75 7.91 11.94 -9.39
CA ASN A 75 6.52 12.37 -9.26
C ASN A 75 6.21 13.11 -7.96
N GLY A 76 7.22 13.44 -7.14
CA GLY A 76 7.06 14.14 -5.86
C GLY A 76 6.36 13.30 -4.80
N VAL A 77 6.60 11.99 -4.80
CA VAL A 77 6.10 11.02 -3.82
C VAL A 77 7.27 10.49 -2.99
N HIS A 78 7.30 10.85 -1.72
CA HIS A 78 8.44 10.66 -0.81
C HIS A 78 8.15 9.67 0.33
N ILE A 79 7.14 8.80 0.17
CA ILE A 79 6.69 7.88 1.23
C ILE A 79 7.66 6.72 1.49
N TRP A 80 8.57 6.45 0.54
CA TRP A 80 9.56 5.38 0.63
C TRP A 80 10.99 5.86 0.86
N ASP A 81 11.24 7.17 0.89
CA ASP A 81 12.59 7.75 0.94
C ASP A 81 13.39 7.26 2.14
N ASN A 82 12.77 7.25 3.32
CA ASN A 82 13.46 6.85 4.56
C ASN A 82 13.79 5.36 4.59
N ASP A 83 12.88 4.51 4.08
CA ASP A 83 13.12 3.07 4.02
C ASP A 83 14.21 2.75 3.00
N ALA A 84 14.21 3.42 1.86
CA ALA A 84 15.26 3.29 0.85
C ALA A 84 16.63 3.76 1.37
N TYR A 85 16.68 4.90 2.05
CA TYR A 85 17.91 5.43 2.63
C TYR A 85 18.43 4.55 3.77
N ARG A 86 17.56 4.03 4.62
CA ARG A 86 17.93 3.07 5.67
C ARG A 86 18.51 1.78 5.06
N HIS A 87 17.90 1.26 4.01
CA HIS A 87 18.39 0.09 3.28
C HIS A 87 19.78 0.35 2.69
N TYR A 88 19.97 1.47 2.01
CA TYR A 88 21.27 1.90 1.48
C TYR A 88 22.33 1.98 2.58
N ASN A 89 22.04 2.60 3.72
CA ASN A 89 22.99 2.69 4.84
C ASN A 89 23.40 1.31 5.37
N ASN A 90 22.45 0.36 5.47
CA ASN A 90 22.74 -1.01 5.88
C ASN A 90 23.67 -1.71 4.87
N LEU A 91 23.43 -1.51 3.58
CA LEU A 91 24.32 -2.02 2.52
C LEU A 91 25.72 -1.38 2.59
N CYS A 92 25.81 -0.08 2.85
CA CYS A 92 27.08 0.61 3.06
C CYS A 92 27.90 -0.01 4.19
N ILE A 93 27.27 -0.32 5.32
CA ILE A 93 27.90 -1.01 6.46
C ILE A 93 28.41 -2.40 6.03
N THR A 94 27.58 -3.17 5.35
CA THR A 94 27.92 -4.54 4.92
C THR A 94 29.07 -4.56 3.93
N HIS A 95 29.15 -3.59 3.02
CA HIS A 95 30.17 -3.51 1.97
C HIS A 95 31.33 -2.58 2.32
N SER A 96 31.41 -2.03 3.55
CA SER A 96 32.45 -1.11 4.00
C SER A 96 32.58 0.14 3.09
N VAL A 97 31.45 0.66 2.59
CA VAL A 97 31.37 1.89 1.79
C VAL A 97 30.91 3.04 2.69
N LEU A 98 31.45 4.23 2.50
CA LEU A 98 30.98 5.42 3.23
C LEU A 98 29.64 5.87 2.64
N PRO A 99 28.58 6.05 3.47
CA PRO A 99 27.29 6.52 2.98
C PRO A 99 27.35 8.00 2.59
N VAL A 100 26.58 8.38 1.56
CA VAL A 100 26.28 9.79 1.28
C VAL A 100 25.11 10.26 2.16
N ASP A 101 24.93 11.58 2.28
CA ASP A 101 23.77 12.14 2.97
C ASP A 101 22.45 11.88 2.21
N MET A 102 21.32 12.11 2.88
CA MET A 102 19.98 11.85 2.35
C MET A 102 19.67 12.62 1.06
N ASP A 103 20.07 13.90 0.98
CA ASP A 103 19.79 14.73 -0.18
C ASP A 103 20.58 14.26 -1.40
N THR A 104 21.84 13.93 -1.20
CA THR A 104 22.71 13.33 -2.23
C THR A 104 22.16 11.96 -2.68
N PHE A 105 21.71 11.13 -1.74
CA PHE A 105 21.10 9.84 -2.04
C PHE A 105 19.84 10.00 -2.92
N LEU A 106 18.92 10.87 -2.54
CA LEU A 106 17.69 11.11 -3.31
C LEU A 106 17.95 11.71 -4.69
N ALA A 107 18.91 12.63 -4.78
CA ALA A 107 19.32 13.19 -6.07
C ALA A 107 19.93 12.13 -7.00
N ALA A 108 20.69 11.18 -6.45
CA ALA A 108 21.25 10.05 -7.20
C ALA A 108 20.13 9.06 -7.62
N ALA A 109 19.21 8.74 -6.72
CA ALA A 109 18.07 7.87 -7.01
C ALA A 109 17.19 8.44 -8.14
N ALA A 110 16.84 9.72 -8.08
CA ALA A 110 16.07 10.41 -9.12
C ALA A 110 16.73 10.33 -10.51
N LYS A 111 18.07 10.32 -10.56
CA LYS A 111 18.81 10.19 -11.82
C LYS A 111 19.10 8.75 -12.24
N GLY A 112 18.74 7.75 -11.41
CA GLY A 112 19.05 6.35 -11.66
C GLY A 112 20.55 6.05 -11.65
N VAL A 113 21.31 6.69 -10.76
CA VAL A 113 22.76 6.51 -10.65
C VAL A 113 23.09 5.15 -10.04
N ILE A 114 24.07 4.46 -10.63
CA ILE A 114 24.60 3.21 -10.06
C ILE A 114 25.48 3.57 -8.86
N SER A 115 25.26 2.88 -7.75
CA SER A 115 26.03 3.06 -6.52
C SER A 115 27.43 2.45 -6.64
N PRO A 116 28.41 2.87 -5.81
CA PRO A 116 29.67 2.15 -5.66
C PRO A 116 29.53 0.72 -5.10
N ILE A 117 28.38 0.38 -4.54
CA ILE A 117 28.08 -0.98 -4.08
C ILE A 117 27.71 -1.82 -5.31
N GLU A 118 28.42 -2.93 -5.51
CA GLU A 118 28.22 -3.81 -6.65
C GLU A 118 26.77 -4.33 -6.72
N GLY A 119 26.15 -4.22 -7.90
CA GLY A 119 24.79 -4.67 -8.15
C GLY A 119 23.70 -3.79 -7.55
N TYR A 120 24.02 -2.64 -6.92
CA TYR A 120 23.05 -1.75 -6.33
C TYR A 120 22.91 -0.43 -7.08
N THR A 121 21.69 -0.03 -7.39
CA THR A 121 21.33 1.29 -7.91
C THR A 121 20.72 2.12 -6.79
N PHE A 122 21.10 3.40 -6.66
CA PHE A 122 20.51 4.26 -5.64
C PHE A 122 18.98 4.24 -5.71
N GLY A 123 18.34 4.03 -4.55
CA GLY A 123 16.88 3.98 -4.44
C GLY A 123 16.26 2.60 -4.65
N ASP A 124 17.04 1.57 -4.95
CA ASP A 124 16.50 0.21 -5.06
C ASP A 124 16.16 -0.36 -3.66
N LEU A 125 14.97 -0.93 -3.55
CA LEU A 125 14.43 -1.55 -2.33
C LEU A 125 14.55 -3.09 -2.34
N ASN A 126 15.23 -3.63 -3.38
CA ASN A 126 15.27 -5.05 -3.65
C ASN A 126 13.85 -5.61 -3.96
N ARG A 127 13.62 -6.90 -3.81
CA ARG A 127 12.44 -7.63 -4.30
C ARG A 127 11.16 -7.37 -3.46
N VAL A 128 10.79 -6.07 -3.27
CA VAL A 128 9.58 -5.65 -2.56
C VAL A 128 8.31 -5.86 -3.40
N TYR A 129 7.16 -5.43 -2.91
CA TYR A 129 5.79 -5.63 -3.44
C TYR A 129 5.67 -5.80 -4.96
N GLY A 130 6.09 -4.82 -5.74
CA GLY A 130 5.93 -4.82 -7.20
C GLY A 130 6.64 -6.00 -7.86
N CYS A 131 7.87 -6.30 -7.43
CA CYS A 131 8.63 -7.45 -7.91
C CYS A 131 7.90 -8.76 -7.56
N GLN A 132 7.42 -8.92 -6.34
CA GLN A 132 6.71 -10.15 -5.96
C GLN A 132 5.40 -10.32 -6.74
N TRP A 133 4.66 -9.24 -7.01
CA TRP A 133 3.42 -9.30 -7.77
C TRP A 133 3.62 -9.63 -9.24
N ARG A 134 4.70 -9.12 -9.85
CA ARG A 134 4.90 -9.14 -11.30
C ARG A 134 6.02 -10.08 -11.78
N SER A 135 6.89 -10.49 -10.87
CA SER A 135 8.09 -11.29 -11.22
C SER A 135 8.47 -12.21 -10.06
N TRP A 136 7.52 -13.01 -9.57
CA TRP A 136 7.80 -14.03 -8.56
C TRP A 136 8.77 -15.08 -9.12
N ALA A 137 9.95 -15.21 -8.52
CA ALA A 137 10.97 -16.13 -9.01
C ALA A 137 10.54 -17.60 -8.90
N THR A 138 10.85 -18.39 -9.94
CA THR A 138 10.63 -19.83 -9.96
C THR A 138 11.95 -20.59 -9.86
N PRO A 139 11.95 -21.85 -9.36
CA PRO A 139 13.18 -22.62 -9.16
C PRO A 139 13.98 -22.90 -10.44
N ASP A 140 13.34 -22.85 -11.60
CA ASP A 140 13.96 -23.03 -12.93
C ASP A 140 14.57 -21.73 -13.50
N GLY A 141 14.58 -20.64 -12.71
CA GLY A 141 15.11 -19.33 -13.12
C GLY A 141 14.13 -18.48 -13.92
N GLY A 142 12.87 -18.90 -14.05
CA GLY A 142 11.79 -18.13 -14.64
C GLY A 142 11.14 -17.19 -13.64
N ALA A 143 10.01 -16.58 -14.04
CA ALA A 143 9.20 -15.71 -13.19
C ALA A 143 7.69 -15.88 -13.46
N ILE A 144 6.89 -15.65 -12.44
CA ILE A 144 5.44 -15.66 -12.50
C ILE A 144 4.92 -14.23 -12.31
N ASP A 145 4.11 -13.75 -13.24
CA ASP A 145 3.30 -12.55 -13.09
C ASP A 145 1.97 -12.90 -12.44
N GLN A 146 1.87 -12.70 -11.12
CA GLN A 146 0.67 -13.03 -10.36
C GLN A 146 -0.51 -12.11 -10.70
N ILE A 147 -0.26 -10.85 -11.08
CA ILE A 147 -1.33 -9.91 -11.48
C ILE A 147 -1.93 -10.34 -12.82
N GLU A 148 -1.10 -10.69 -13.80
CA GLU A 148 -1.58 -11.20 -15.08
C GLU A 148 -2.37 -12.50 -14.89
N GLN A 149 -1.84 -13.43 -14.09
CA GLN A 149 -2.52 -14.70 -13.79
C GLN A 149 -3.89 -14.49 -13.15
N VAL A 150 -3.99 -13.58 -12.17
CA VAL A 150 -5.25 -13.34 -11.46
C VAL A 150 -6.27 -12.66 -12.37
N VAL A 151 -5.88 -11.69 -13.19
CA VAL A 151 -6.76 -11.05 -14.19
C VAL A 151 -7.27 -12.07 -15.20
N ASN A 152 -6.39 -12.93 -15.72
CA ASN A 152 -6.77 -14.00 -16.64
C ASN A 152 -7.72 -15.01 -15.97
N THR A 153 -7.49 -15.34 -14.70
CA THR A 153 -8.37 -16.25 -13.94
C THR A 153 -9.74 -15.63 -13.74
N ILE A 154 -9.83 -14.36 -13.36
CA ILE A 154 -11.12 -13.66 -13.19
C ILE A 154 -11.94 -13.68 -14.49
N LYS A 155 -11.28 -13.45 -15.64
CA LYS A 155 -11.95 -13.44 -16.96
C LYS A 155 -12.42 -14.81 -17.41
N ASN A 156 -11.61 -15.85 -17.19
CA ASN A 156 -11.84 -17.17 -17.80
C ASN A 156 -12.43 -18.20 -16.85
N ASN A 157 -12.28 -18.02 -15.53
CA ASN A 157 -12.78 -18.90 -14.47
C ASN A 157 -13.15 -18.11 -13.21
N PRO A 158 -14.22 -17.27 -13.26
CA PRO A 158 -14.58 -16.38 -12.16
C PRO A 158 -14.97 -17.11 -10.86
N ASP A 159 -15.34 -18.39 -10.92
CA ASP A 159 -15.64 -19.22 -9.76
C ASP A 159 -14.40 -19.78 -9.05
N SER A 160 -13.22 -19.49 -9.54
CA SER A 160 -11.96 -19.97 -8.96
C SER A 160 -11.77 -19.44 -7.53
N ARG A 161 -11.33 -20.32 -6.62
CA ARG A 161 -10.92 -19.97 -5.25
C ARG A 161 -9.42 -19.70 -5.13
N ARG A 162 -8.71 -19.62 -6.28
CA ARG A 162 -7.24 -19.48 -6.37
C ARG A 162 -6.81 -18.11 -6.88
N MET A 163 -7.68 -17.12 -6.85
CA MET A 163 -7.41 -15.75 -7.28
C MET A 163 -6.66 -15.01 -6.17
N ILE A 164 -5.42 -15.42 -5.90
CA ILE A 164 -4.57 -14.90 -4.82
C ILE A 164 -3.31 -14.29 -5.42
N VAL A 165 -2.89 -13.14 -4.84
CA VAL A 165 -1.59 -12.51 -5.09
C VAL A 165 -0.86 -12.40 -3.76
N SER A 166 0.35 -12.94 -3.65
CA SER A 166 1.19 -12.90 -2.46
C SER A 166 2.40 -12.02 -2.65
N ALA A 167 2.70 -11.17 -1.67
CA ALA A 167 3.96 -10.45 -1.59
C ALA A 167 4.93 -11.07 -0.57
N TRP A 168 4.46 -12.00 0.25
CA TRP A 168 5.26 -12.65 1.30
C TRP A 168 6.04 -13.82 0.74
N ASN A 169 7.22 -13.56 0.23
CA ASN A 169 8.16 -14.57 -0.24
C ASN A 169 9.23 -14.80 0.82
N VAL A 170 9.13 -15.93 1.52
CA VAL A 170 10.00 -16.26 2.66
C VAL A 170 11.49 -16.28 2.24
N ALA A 171 11.79 -16.65 1.00
CA ALA A 171 13.17 -16.69 0.50
C ALA A 171 13.77 -15.28 0.27
N ASP A 172 12.95 -14.26 0.04
CA ASP A 172 13.40 -12.92 -0.29
C ASP A 172 13.34 -11.92 0.89
N ILE A 173 12.61 -12.27 1.98
CA ILE A 173 12.26 -11.32 3.06
C ILE A 173 13.48 -10.64 3.69
N GLU A 174 14.55 -11.37 3.95
CA GLU A 174 15.76 -10.82 4.60
C GLU A 174 16.49 -9.81 3.72
N GLY A 175 16.36 -9.94 2.40
CA GLY A 175 16.97 -9.02 1.43
C GLY A 175 16.15 -7.76 1.17
N MET A 176 14.87 -7.72 1.56
CA MET A 176 13.99 -6.59 1.29
C MET A 176 14.32 -5.38 2.19
N ALA A 177 14.29 -4.18 1.62
CA ALA A 177 14.40 -2.93 2.40
C ALA A 177 13.32 -2.85 3.49
N LEU A 178 12.12 -3.37 3.21
CA LEU A 178 11.01 -3.48 4.16
C LEU A 178 10.18 -4.74 3.83
N PRO A 179 10.08 -5.73 4.75
CA PRO A 179 9.18 -6.86 4.59
C PRO A 179 7.73 -6.43 4.41
N PRO A 180 6.98 -7.03 3.46
CA PRO A 180 5.64 -6.59 3.11
C PRO A 180 4.67 -6.58 4.29
N CYS A 181 4.07 -5.43 4.58
CA CYS A 181 2.94 -5.32 5.51
C CYS A 181 1.67 -5.92 4.91
N HIS A 182 1.43 -5.67 3.61
CA HIS A 182 0.36 -6.27 2.82
C HIS A 182 0.83 -7.64 2.32
N VAL A 183 0.47 -8.70 3.04
CA VAL A 183 1.02 -10.05 2.86
C VAL A 183 0.48 -10.71 1.61
N LEU A 184 -0.86 -10.71 1.47
CA LEU A 184 -1.57 -11.28 0.35
C LEU A 184 -2.95 -10.63 0.20
N PHE A 185 -3.48 -10.71 -1.01
CA PHE A 185 -4.88 -10.38 -1.26
C PHE A 185 -5.51 -11.41 -2.18
N GLN A 186 -6.83 -11.57 -2.04
CA GLN A 186 -7.64 -12.54 -2.77
C GLN A 186 -8.85 -11.84 -3.37
N PHE A 187 -9.19 -12.22 -4.60
CA PHE A 187 -10.40 -11.77 -5.27
C PHE A 187 -11.52 -12.81 -5.21
N TYR A 188 -12.73 -12.30 -5.30
CA TYR A 188 -13.97 -13.08 -5.34
C TYR A 188 -14.95 -12.43 -6.29
N VAL A 189 -15.53 -13.24 -7.18
CA VAL A 189 -16.54 -12.79 -8.15
C VAL A 189 -17.89 -13.38 -7.76
N ALA A 190 -18.91 -12.52 -7.64
CA ALA A 190 -20.28 -12.94 -7.44
C ALA A 190 -21.25 -11.89 -7.98
N ASN A 191 -22.34 -12.32 -8.58
CA ASN A 191 -23.40 -11.44 -9.09
C ASN A 191 -22.89 -10.32 -10.01
N GLY A 192 -21.89 -10.60 -10.84
CA GLY A 192 -21.27 -9.63 -11.74
C GLY A 192 -20.37 -8.59 -11.05
N LYS A 193 -20.04 -8.78 -9.77
CA LYS A 193 -19.19 -7.88 -8.97
C LYS A 193 -17.89 -8.56 -8.57
N LEU A 194 -16.81 -7.76 -8.53
CA LEU A 194 -15.50 -8.16 -8.02
C LEU A 194 -15.28 -7.59 -6.63
N SER A 195 -14.99 -8.46 -5.67
CA SER A 195 -14.57 -8.08 -4.32
C SER A 195 -13.11 -8.47 -4.08
N CYS A 196 -12.43 -7.74 -3.21
CA CYS A 196 -11.04 -8.00 -2.82
C CYS A 196 -10.95 -8.11 -1.29
N MET A 197 -10.24 -9.11 -0.79
CA MET A 197 -9.86 -9.22 0.61
C MET A 197 -8.34 -9.14 0.75
N LEU A 198 -7.86 -8.16 1.51
CA LEU A 198 -6.45 -7.99 1.88
C LEU A 198 -6.19 -8.55 3.28
N TYR A 199 -5.12 -9.33 3.45
CA TYR A 199 -4.51 -9.57 4.76
C TYR A 199 -3.27 -8.71 4.93
N GLN A 200 -3.28 -7.85 5.95
CA GLN A 200 -2.17 -6.99 6.36
C GLN A 200 -1.68 -7.41 7.74
N ARG A 201 -0.42 -7.89 7.83
CA ARG A 201 0.16 -8.42 9.07
C ARG A 201 0.45 -7.35 10.13
N SER A 202 0.76 -6.14 9.70
CA SER A 202 1.18 -5.01 10.53
C SER A 202 0.55 -3.73 9.98
N ALA A 203 -0.20 -3.02 10.81
CA ALA A 203 -1.07 -1.94 10.38
C ALA A 203 -0.93 -0.71 11.30
N ASP A 204 -0.10 0.26 10.87
CA ASP A 204 -0.12 1.60 11.44
C ASP A 204 -1.48 2.24 11.14
N THR A 205 -2.33 2.30 12.16
CA THR A 205 -3.72 2.71 11.97
C THR A 205 -3.85 4.18 11.63
N PHE A 206 -2.96 5.04 12.11
CA PHE A 206 -3.10 6.48 11.88
C PHE A 206 -2.55 6.93 10.53
N LEU A 207 -1.34 6.53 10.16
CA LEU A 207 -0.71 6.95 8.91
C LEU A 207 -0.92 5.96 7.77
N GLY A 208 -0.70 4.67 8.00
CA GLY A 208 -0.68 3.64 6.95
C GLY A 208 -2.07 3.16 6.50
N VAL A 209 -2.92 2.75 7.44
CA VAL A 209 -4.23 2.14 7.12
C VAL A 209 -5.10 2.98 6.19
N PRO A 210 -5.20 4.33 6.33
CA PRO A 210 -5.94 5.16 5.37
C PRO A 210 -5.45 5.05 3.92
N PHE A 211 -4.13 4.96 3.72
CA PHE A 211 -3.50 4.74 2.41
C PHE A 211 -3.86 3.35 1.86
N ASN A 212 -3.74 2.33 2.71
CA ASN A 212 -3.98 0.95 2.32
C ASN A 212 -5.43 0.71 1.93
N ILE A 213 -6.40 1.27 2.66
CA ILE A 213 -7.83 1.21 2.30
C ILE A 213 -8.05 1.76 0.89
N ALA A 214 -7.57 2.97 0.62
CA ALA A 214 -7.77 3.63 -0.66
C ALA A 214 -7.02 2.91 -1.80
N SER A 215 -5.79 2.45 -1.57
CA SER A 215 -4.97 1.73 -2.56
C SER A 215 -5.65 0.44 -3.03
N TYR A 216 -6.09 -0.41 -2.11
CA TYR A 216 -6.71 -1.69 -2.47
C TYR A 216 -8.16 -1.54 -2.97
N ALA A 217 -8.91 -0.54 -2.51
CA ALA A 217 -10.18 -0.18 -3.12
C ALA A 217 -9.99 0.25 -4.58
N LEU A 218 -8.96 1.07 -4.86
CA LEU A 218 -8.61 1.50 -6.22
C LEU A 218 -8.19 0.31 -7.08
N LEU A 219 -7.30 -0.56 -6.58
CA LEU A 219 -6.90 -1.80 -7.28
C LEU A 219 -8.11 -2.68 -7.63
N THR A 220 -9.07 -2.81 -6.70
CA THR A 220 -10.30 -3.57 -6.94
C THR A 220 -11.13 -2.97 -8.07
N MET A 221 -11.29 -1.64 -8.09
CA MET A 221 -12.00 -0.93 -9.16
C MET A 221 -11.30 -1.09 -10.52
N MET A 222 -9.96 -0.97 -10.55
CA MET A 222 -9.16 -1.12 -11.77
C MET A 222 -9.30 -2.53 -12.36
N ILE A 223 -9.16 -3.57 -11.53
CA ILE A 223 -9.28 -4.96 -12.00
C ILE A 223 -10.73 -5.27 -12.39
N ALA A 224 -11.73 -4.78 -11.66
CA ALA A 224 -13.13 -4.92 -12.05
C ALA A 224 -13.36 -4.37 -13.45
N GLN A 225 -12.93 -3.13 -13.73
CA GLN A 225 -13.07 -2.49 -15.04
C GLN A 225 -12.44 -3.34 -16.16
N VAL A 226 -11.18 -3.75 -16.03
CA VAL A 226 -10.49 -4.49 -17.10
C VAL A 226 -11.00 -5.92 -17.27
N CYS A 227 -11.76 -6.43 -16.31
CA CYS A 227 -12.43 -7.72 -16.37
C CYS A 227 -13.92 -7.63 -16.77
N GLY A 228 -14.45 -6.41 -16.98
CA GLY A 228 -15.87 -6.20 -17.35
C GLY A 228 -16.84 -6.48 -16.20
N LEU A 229 -16.41 -6.28 -14.96
CA LEU A 229 -17.18 -6.47 -13.73
C LEU A 229 -17.45 -5.14 -13.04
N GLU A 230 -18.50 -5.10 -12.19
CA GLU A 230 -18.73 -3.98 -11.27
C GLU A 230 -17.85 -4.14 -10.00
N PRO A 231 -17.39 -3.04 -9.38
CA PRO A 231 -16.78 -3.11 -8.06
C PRO A 231 -17.75 -3.61 -6.99
N GLY A 232 -17.32 -4.60 -6.18
CA GLY A 232 -18.07 -5.13 -5.06
C GLY A 232 -17.61 -4.53 -3.73
N GLU A 233 -17.05 -5.38 -2.83
CA GLU A 233 -16.51 -4.96 -1.54
C GLU A 233 -14.99 -4.96 -1.52
N PHE A 234 -14.39 -4.03 -0.79
CA PHE A 234 -13.04 -4.19 -0.27
C PHE A 234 -13.11 -4.64 1.19
N ILE A 235 -12.47 -5.76 1.51
CA ILE A 235 -12.42 -6.34 2.85
C ILE A 235 -10.98 -6.24 3.34
N HIS A 236 -10.76 -5.52 4.45
CA HIS A 236 -9.45 -5.30 5.03
C HIS A 236 -9.29 -6.08 6.32
N THR A 237 -8.54 -7.17 6.27
CA THR A 237 -8.22 -8.03 7.42
C THR A 237 -6.84 -7.67 7.95
N LEU A 238 -6.78 -7.30 9.22
CA LEU A 238 -5.60 -6.76 9.89
C LEU A 238 -5.11 -7.74 10.97
N GLY A 239 -3.81 -7.97 11.03
CA GLY A 239 -3.13 -8.70 12.09
C GLY A 239 -2.82 -7.81 13.30
N ASP A 240 -1.54 -7.46 13.52
CA ASP A 240 -1.14 -6.46 14.54
C ASP A 240 -1.56 -5.07 14.07
N THR A 241 -2.60 -4.56 14.69
CA THR A 241 -3.24 -3.29 14.34
C THR A 241 -2.96 -2.30 15.45
N HIS A 242 -2.12 -1.33 15.18
CA HIS A 242 -1.53 -0.48 16.21
C HIS A 242 -1.65 1.01 15.92
N LEU A 243 -1.63 1.77 16.99
CA LEU A 243 -1.51 3.22 17.05
C LEU A 243 -0.25 3.55 17.83
N TYR A 244 0.68 4.28 17.25
CA TYR A 244 1.87 4.74 17.96
C TYR A 244 1.48 5.66 19.11
N LEU A 245 2.19 5.60 20.24
CA LEU A 245 1.86 6.39 21.44
C LEU A 245 1.98 7.90 21.21
N ASN A 246 2.84 8.33 20.28
CA ASN A 246 2.96 9.72 19.84
C ASN A 246 1.85 10.17 18.86
N HIS A 247 0.86 9.31 18.54
CA HIS A 247 -0.30 9.63 17.71
C HIS A 247 -1.62 9.68 18.49
N LEU A 248 -1.61 9.53 19.82
CA LEU A 248 -2.85 9.45 20.62
C LEU A 248 -3.66 10.75 20.55
N GLU A 249 -3.02 11.91 20.61
CA GLU A 249 -3.68 13.21 20.50
C GLU A 249 -4.30 13.42 19.12
N GLN A 250 -3.58 13.05 18.05
CA GLN A 250 -4.04 13.11 16.68
C GLN A 250 -5.22 12.17 16.42
N ALA A 251 -5.19 10.99 17.05
CA ALA A 251 -6.30 10.04 16.98
C ALA A 251 -7.55 10.58 17.70
N ALA A 252 -7.38 11.21 18.87
CA ALA A 252 -8.47 11.85 19.60
C ALA A 252 -9.10 13.00 18.79
N GLU A 253 -8.26 13.85 18.16
CA GLU A 253 -8.73 14.89 17.24
C GLU A 253 -9.52 14.28 16.07
N GLN A 254 -8.99 13.24 15.43
CA GLN A 254 -9.68 12.61 14.31
C GLN A 254 -11.02 11.98 14.71
N LEU A 255 -11.09 11.34 15.87
CA LEU A 255 -12.31 10.76 16.42
C LEU A 255 -13.39 11.79 16.76
N SER A 256 -13.01 13.05 17.06
CA SER A 256 -13.96 14.15 17.29
C SER A 256 -14.64 14.65 16.01
N ARG A 257 -14.13 14.29 14.83
CA ARG A 257 -14.63 14.74 13.54
C ARG A 257 -15.69 13.75 12.99
N ILE A 258 -16.77 14.29 12.48
CA ILE A 258 -17.85 13.46 11.88
C ILE A 258 -17.48 13.11 10.43
N PRO A 259 -17.48 11.82 10.04
CA PRO A 259 -17.26 11.45 8.65
C PRO A 259 -18.26 12.11 7.71
N ARG A 260 -17.77 12.68 6.60
CA ARG A 260 -18.57 13.27 5.52
C ARG A 260 -18.88 12.23 4.44
N LYS A 261 -19.69 12.62 3.47
CA LYS A 261 -20.01 11.80 2.28
C LYS A 261 -18.72 11.34 1.59
N LEU A 262 -18.70 10.09 1.16
CA LEU A 262 -17.60 9.54 0.38
C LEU A 262 -17.50 10.22 -0.99
N PRO A 263 -16.29 10.47 -1.49
CA PRO A 263 -16.07 10.90 -2.86
C PRO A 263 -16.36 9.78 -3.87
N THR A 264 -16.44 10.15 -5.13
CA THR A 264 -16.52 9.22 -6.26
C THR A 264 -15.17 9.17 -6.96
N MET A 265 -14.62 7.98 -7.16
CA MET A 265 -13.47 7.76 -8.03
C MET A 265 -13.96 7.34 -9.42
N ARG A 266 -13.54 8.06 -10.46
CA ARG A 266 -13.77 7.68 -11.85
C ARG A 266 -12.46 7.25 -12.49
N LEU A 267 -12.52 6.15 -13.20
CA LEU A 267 -11.42 5.64 -14.03
C LEU A 267 -11.72 5.92 -15.49
N ASN A 268 -10.69 6.19 -16.28
CA ASN A 268 -10.82 6.33 -17.72
C ASN A 268 -11.35 5.01 -18.33
N PRO A 269 -12.56 5.00 -18.93
CA PRO A 269 -13.18 3.77 -19.42
C PRO A 269 -12.47 3.17 -20.66
N GLU A 270 -11.61 3.94 -21.31
CA GLU A 270 -10.85 3.47 -22.47
C GLU A 270 -9.68 2.55 -22.11
N VAL A 271 -9.25 2.55 -20.83
CA VAL A 271 -8.18 1.67 -20.37
C VAL A 271 -8.71 0.24 -20.25
N LYS A 272 -8.12 -0.70 -21.01
CA LYS A 272 -8.55 -2.11 -21.11
C LYS A 272 -7.55 -3.10 -20.51
N SER A 273 -6.34 -2.65 -20.18
CA SER A 273 -5.32 -3.45 -19.48
C SER A 273 -4.97 -2.82 -18.15
N ILE A 274 -4.83 -3.67 -17.12
CA ILE A 274 -4.42 -3.22 -15.77
C ILE A 274 -3.06 -2.51 -15.78
N PHE A 275 -2.22 -2.80 -16.76
CA PHE A 275 -0.86 -2.28 -16.90
C PHE A 275 -0.78 -0.96 -17.68
N ASP A 276 -1.88 -0.53 -18.31
CA ASP A 276 -1.91 0.67 -19.16
C ASP A 276 -2.38 1.91 -18.41
N PHE A 277 -2.89 1.76 -17.18
CA PHE A 277 -3.30 2.90 -16.36
C PHE A 277 -2.15 3.86 -16.09
N LYS A 278 -2.46 5.15 -16.19
CA LYS A 278 -1.59 6.28 -15.86
C LYS A 278 -2.27 7.16 -14.82
N TYR A 279 -1.51 8.05 -14.20
CA TYR A 279 -2.04 8.95 -13.16
C TYR A 279 -3.25 9.78 -13.65
N GLU A 280 -3.25 10.19 -14.89
CA GLU A 280 -4.29 11.01 -15.53
C GLU A 280 -5.60 10.25 -15.75
N ASP A 281 -5.60 8.92 -15.65
CA ASP A 281 -6.79 8.09 -15.81
C ASP A 281 -7.70 8.05 -14.58
N PHE A 282 -7.29 8.72 -13.49
CA PHE A 282 -8.01 8.75 -12.21
C PHE A 282 -8.55 10.15 -11.93
N THR A 283 -9.87 10.25 -11.75
CA THR A 283 -10.53 11.52 -11.38
C THR A 283 -11.32 11.33 -10.08
N LEU A 284 -10.98 12.13 -9.06
CA LEU A 284 -11.69 12.14 -7.78
C LEU A 284 -12.70 13.29 -7.76
N GLU A 285 -13.98 12.97 -7.57
CA GLU A 285 -15.08 13.94 -7.50
C GLU A 285 -15.67 14.03 -6.10
N GLY A 286 -15.99 15.22 -5.65
CA GLY A 286 -16.73 15.45 -4.40
C GLY A 286 -15.92 15.13 -3.13
N TYR A 287 -14.59 15.17 -3.17
CA TYR A 287 -13.77 14.98 -1.98
C TYR A 287 -13.72 16.24 -1.13
N ASP A 288 -14.44 16.23 -0.02
CA ASP A 288 -14.54 17.32 0.98
C ASP A 288 -14.02 16.85 2.34
N PRO A 289 -12.70 16.70 2.54
CA PRO A 289 -12.14 16.28 3.81
C PRO A 289 -11.97 17.43 4.80
N TYR A 290 -11.91 17.08 6.09
CA TYR A 290 -11.31 17.97 7.08
C TYR A 290 -9.82 18.17 6.79
N PRO A 291 -9.21 19.24 7.32
CA PRO A 291 -7.77 19.49 7.18
C PRO A 291 -6.92 18.29 7.60
N THR A 292 -5.71 18.21 7.04
CA THR A 292 -4.70 17.22 7.45
C THR A 292 -4.39 17.32 8.93
N ILE A 293 -4.29 16.19 9.61
CA ILE A 293 -3.71 16.08 10.95
C ILE A 293 -2.29 15.56 10.77
N LYS A 294 -1.30 16.39 11.10
CA LYS A 294 0.11 16.00 11.02
C LYS A 294 0.47 15.08 12.19
N ALA A 295 1.26 14.05 11.92
CA ALA A 295 1.80 13.15 12.93
C ALA A 295 3.25 12.79 12.57
N PRO A 296 4.14 12.61 13.56
CA PRO A 296 5.51 12.18 13.31
C PRO A 296 5.53 10.73 12.82
N MET A 297 6.39 10.40 11.84
CA MET A 297 6.63 9.01 11.47
C MET A 297 7.56 8.34 12.48
N SER A 298 7.32 7.07 12.78
CA SER A 298 8.18 6.23 13.62
C SER A 298 8.93 5.23 12.73
N PHE A 299 10.28 5.23 12.77
CA PHE A 299 11.18 4.48 11.87
C PHE A 299 11.98 3.40 12.60
#